data_6d53747d94447e9b731d7b1a19372927
#
_entry.id   6d53747d94447e9b731d7b1a19372927
#
_cell.length_a   1.000
_cell.length_b   1.000
_cell.length_c   1.000
_cell.angle_alpha   90.00
_cell.angle_beta   90.00
_cell.angle_gamma   90.00
#
_symmetry.space_group_name_H-M   'P 1'
#
loop_
_entity.id
_entity.type
_entity.pdbx_description
1 polymer ?
#
loop_
_entity_poly.entity_id
_entity_poly.type
_entity_poly.pdbx_seq_one_letter_code
_entity_poly.pdbx_strand_id
1 'polypeptide(L)'
;MNEINGVDYSVVNPSNKWKILKTQSRFALWAFWISSGVIMQGFDIVAGGQLAALPAFREKFGILQPDGSHLIPARYLSAWNSIAPACEVVATFIFAPLLERYGRKWGILAASLISTAGILLQQLAPDWRVHLAGRGVNGVAIGIMFTISPLWIGETCRPELRGFFLCFFNTSIVFGQFAIVAVSKGSSNIEGKWQWWLPVVAMYIFPLILTSVWPFFPESPYWLVRNGKIEQAKRALKRVYGFKDQRFYDIEVRRMQEEIAFTQEVQGGPLEANHSFTVLGVDLATEAECFRATNRKRTWTAIFAASAQQMIGATFVIGYATYFLELIGIKDYFSAAVALYVVMLVSSTAAFPLTEIFGRRYLIVIPQFILCAMLLLIGIMGCVPDKGKASWGIVAFIYLWAIIYQLSIGATGFVLASEIATVRLRTATQGLITITNAIWGLIMQFTVPYMINPDAGDLGGKVGFIFLGTGLIAAIGGWYLYPETKGISFEKLDALYAAKVPPRKFKQAALEMQTQRPMELNSPSEHNSKEHAAAEKNSQTHVEHKVV
;
A
#
# COMPACT_ATOMS: atom_id res chain seq x y z
N MET A 1 -9.89 19.29 -32.05
CA MET A 1 -10.24 19.77 -30.70
C MET A 1 -10.55 18.55 -29.85
N ASN A 2 -9.62 18.16 -28.98
CA ASN A 2 -9.75 16.97 -28.09
C ASN A 2 -10.15 17.37 -26.67
N GLU A 3 -10.63 18.61 -26.49
CA GLU A 3 -11.07 19.10 -25.20
C GLU A 3 -12.49 18.64 -24.88
N ILE A 4 -12.65 18.02 -23.72
CA ILE A 4 -13.93 17.62 -23.14
C ILE A 4 -14.03 18.28 -21.77
N ASN A 5 -15.04 19.10 -21.55
CA ASN A 5 -15.22 19.89 -20.32
C ASN A 5 -14.01 20.78 -19.96
N GLY A 6 -13.33 21.36 -20.97
CA GLY A 6 -12.17 22.25 -20.76
C GLY A 6 -10.88 21.51 -20.35
N VAL A 7 -10.81 20.22 -20.60
CA VAL A 7 -9.62 19.39 -20.38
C VAL A 7 -9.31 18.62 -21.65
N ASP A 8 -8.07 18.69 -22.12
CA ASP A 8 -7.58 17.83 -23.19
C ASP A 8 -7.18 16.47 -22.60
N TYR A 9 -7.97 15.46 -22.94
CA TYR A 9 -7.76 14.08 -22.45
C TYR A 9 -6.76 13.28 -23.30
N SER A 10 -6.27 13.83 -24.40
CA SER A 10 -5.22 13.20 -25.21
C SER A 10 -3.83 13.34 -24.61
N VAL A 11 -3.62 14.34 -23.75
CA VAL A 11 -2.33 14.63 -23.11
C VAL A 11 -2.45 14.50 -21.60
N VAL A 12 -1.47 13.82 -20.98
CA VAL A 12 -1.37 13.69 -19.52
C VAL A 12 -0.77 14.97 -18.93
N ASN A 13 -1.58 15.76 -18.23
CA ASN A 13 -1.14 17.00 -17.60
C ASN A 13 -1.41 17.00 -16.09
N PRO A 14 -0.38 16.86 -15.24
CA PRO A 14 -0.54 16.82 -13.78
C PRO A 14 -1.18 18.06 -13.16
N SER A 15 -1.11 19.24 -13.82
CA SER A 15 -1.72 20.48 -13.31
C SER A 15 -3.25 20.45 -13.33
N ASN A 16 -3.85 19.59 -14.15
CA ASN A 16 -5.30 19.48 -14.30
C ASN A 16 -5.96 18.52 -13.28
N LYS A 17 -5.22 17.93 -12.34
CA LYS A 17 -5.71 16.89 -11.43
C LYS A 17 -7.02 17.25 -10.71
N TRP A 18 -7.13 18.46 -10.20
CA TRP A 18 -8.34 18.89 -9.47
C TRP A 18 -9.56 19.12 -10.38
N LYS A 19 -9.33 19.59 -11.61
CA LYS A 19 -10.40 19.70 -12.62
C LYS A 19 -10.89 18.33 -13.04
N ILE A 20 -9.96 17.39 -13.27
CA ILE A 20 -10.27 16.02 -13.64
C ILE A 20 -11.03 15.33 -12.51
N LEU A 21 -10.61 15.46 -11.25
CA LEU A 21 -11.30 14.87 -10.09
C LEU A 21 -12.74 15.38 -9.97
N LYS A 22 -12.98 16.70 -10.16
CA LYS A 22 -14.34 17.26 -10.14
C LYS A 22 -15.23 16.73 -11.28
N THR A 23 -14.66 16.55 -12.47
CA THR A 23 -15.41 16.02 -13.62
C THR A 23 -15.66 14.52 -13.54
N GLN A 24 -14.84 13.79 -12.78
CA GLN A 24 -14.90 12.33 -12.62
C GLN A 24 -15.52 11.90 -11.28
N SER A 25 -16.54 12.58 -10.80
CA SER A 25 -17.20 12.28 -9.51
C SER A 25 -17.73 10.84 -9.42
N ARG A 26 -18.21 10.27 -10.52
CA ARG A 26 -18.68 8.87 -10.57
C ARG A 26 -17.53 7.89 -10.34
N PHE A 27 -16.37 8.13 -10.95
CA PHE A 27 -15.19 7.32 -10.68
C PHE A 27 -14.80 7.38 -9.20
N ALA A 28 -14.81 8.59 -8.61
CA ALA A 28 -14.53 8.76 -7.18
C ALA A 28 -15.48 7.92 -6.31
N LEU A 29 -16.78 7.88 -6.62
CA LEU A 29 -17.76 7.04 -5.90
C LEU A 29 -17.42 5.55 -6.01
N TRP A 30 -17.05 5.06 -7.19
CA TRP A 30 -16.64 3.67 -7.37
C TRP A 30 -15.33 3.35 -6.63
N ALA A 31 -14.37 4.27 -6.66
CA ALA A 31 -13.11 4.14 -5.93
C ALA A 31 -13.36 4.11 -4.40
N PHE A 32 -14.25 4.94 -3.88
CA PHE A 32 -14.69 4.90 -2.49
C PHE A 32 -15.35 3.57 -2.14
N TRP A 33 -16.26 3.10 -2.99
CA TRP A 33 -16.96 1.84 -2.75
C TRP A 33 -15.99 0.66 -2.68
N ILE A 34 -15.08 0.51 -3.65
CA ILE A 34 -14.11 -0.60 -3.65
C ILE A 34 -13.10 -0.48 -2.50
N SER A 35 -12.82 0.74 -2.04
CA SER A 35 -11.95 0.99 -0.88
C SER A 35 -12.54 0.49 0.43
N SER A 36 -13.85 0.15 0.49
CA SER A 36 -14.43 -0.52 1.66
C SER A 36 -13.74 -1.86 1.97
N GLY A 37 -13.21 -2.56 0.97
CA GLY A 37 -12.37 -3.74 1.18
C GLY A 37 -11.02 -3.44 1.83
N VAL A 38 -10.47 -2.26 1.57
CA VAL A 38 -9.24 -1.77 2.22
C VAL A 38 -9.52 -1.31 3.65
N ILE A 39 -10.68 -0.68 3.87
CA ILE A 39 -11.16 -0.30 5.21
C ILE A 39 -11.34 -1.55 6.06
N MET A 40 -11.90 -2.63 5.50
CA MET A 40 -12.05 -3.93 6.16
C MET A 40 -10.69 -4.47 6.64
N GLN A 41 -9.63 -4.36 5.85
CA GLN A 41 -8.28 -4.76 6.27
C GLN A 41 -7.80 -3.90 7.44
N GLY A 42 -7.94 -2.57 7.35
CA GLY A 42 -7.58 -1.66 8.46
C GLY A 42 -8.30 -2.03 9.75
N PHE A 43 -9.57 -2.38 9.66
CA PHE A 43 -10.40 -2.85 10.77
C PHE A 43 -9.84 -4.15 11.38
N ASP A 44 -9.50 -5.14 10.55
CA ASP A 44 -9.02 -6.45 11.01
C ASP A 44 -7.62 -6.40 11.66
N ILE A 45 -6.70 -5.57 11.12
CA ILE A 45 -5.33 -5.42 11.65
C ILE A 45 -5.33 -5.11 13.14
N VAL A 46 -6.26 -4.28 13.60
CA VAL A 46 -6.34 -3.80 15.00
C VAL A 46 -7.32 -4.63 15.84
N ALA A 47 -8.19 -5.43 15.18
CA ALA A 47 -9.27 -6.16 15.82
C ALA A 47 -8.79 -7.07 16.97
N GLY A 48 -7.67 -7.78 16.80
CA GLY A 48 -7.15 -8.66 17.82
C GLY A 48 -6.75 -7.95 19.10
N GLY A 49 -6.07 -6.82 18.99
CA GLY A 49 -5.71 -5.98 20.14
C GLY A 49 -6.94 -5.33 20.81
N GLN A 50 -7.93 -4.91 20.01
CA GLN A 50 -9.18 -4.33 20.55
C GLN A 50 -10.02 -5.37 21.30
N LEU A 51 -10.22 -6.56 20.72
CA LEU A 51 -10.97 -7.63 21.37
C LEU A 51 -10.28 -8.12 22.66
N ALA A 52 -8.95 -8.24 22.66
CA ALA A 52 -8.18 -8.64 23.82
C ALA A 52 -8.28 -7.63 24.98
N ALA A 53 -8.51 -6.35 24.69
CA ALA A 53 -8.72 -5.32 25.68
C ALA A 53 -10.13 -5.34 26.32
N LEU A 54 -11.11 -6.06 25.73
CA LEU A 54 -12.48 -6.13 26.27
C LEU A 54 -12.62 -7.18 27.38
N PRO A 55 -13.11 -6.81 28.59
CA PRO A 55 -13.26 -7.74 29.70
C PRO A 55 -14.08 -9.00 29.38
N ALA A 56 -15.26 -8.85 28.74
CA ALA A 56 -16.11 -9.99 28.40
C ALA A 56 -15.46 -10.96 27.36
N PHE A 57 -14.56 -10.46 26.50
CA PHE A 57 -13.80 -11.32 25.62
C PHE A 57 -12.74 -12.12 26.37
N ARG A 58 -12.07 -11.49 27.34
CA ARG A 58 -11.10 -12.15 28.21
C ARG A 58 -11.78 -13.19 29.12
N GLU A 59 -12.95 -12.89 29.66
CA GLU A 59 -13.74 -13.84 30.44
C GLU A 59 -14.12 -15.07 29.61
N LYS A 60 -14.47 -14.90 28.33
CA LYS A 60 -14.87 -15.99 27.45
C LYS A 60 -13.69 -16.87 26.99
N PHE A 61 -12.56 -16.29 26.62
CA PHE A 61 -11.45 -16.97 25.96
C PHE A 61 -10.15 -17.00 26.75
N GLY A 62 -10.07 -16.23 27.84
CA GLY A 62 -8.88 -16.15 28.70
C GLY A 62 -8.81 -17.27 29.73
N ILE A 63 -7.69 -17.33 30.39
CA ILE A 63 -7.43 -18.25 31.50
C ILE A 63 -7.53 -17.46 32.80
N LEU A 64 -8.26 -18.03 33.79
CA LEU A 64 -8.40 -17.43 35.12
C LEU A 64 -7.03 -17.41 35.82
N GLN A 65 -6.63 -16.24 36.28
CA GLN A 65 -5.42 -16.02 37.05
C GLN A 65 -5.67 -16.17 38.56
N PRO A 66 -4.64 -16.40 39.38
CA PRO A 66 -4.78 -16.51 40.83
C PRO A 66 -5.36 -15.28 41.51
N ASP A 67 -5.26 -14.11 40.88
CA ASP A 67 -5.82 -12.83 41.36
C ASP A 67 -7.30 -12.63 40.99
N GLY A 68 -7.92 -13.62 40.35
CA GLY A 68 -9.31 -13.57 39.90
C GLY A 68 -9.53 -12.85 38.57
N SER A 69 -8.50 -12.33 37.95
CA SER A 69 -8.57 -11.73 36.59
C SER A 69 -8.50 -12.79 35.48
N HIS A 70 -9.03 -12.47 34.30
CA HIS A 70 -8.90 -13.31 33.12
C HIS A 70 -7.84 -12.71 32.18
N LEU A 71 -6.82 -13.49 31.86
CA LEU A 71 -5.76 -13.13 30.93
C LEU A 71 -5.80 -14.00 29.67
N ILE A 72 -5.70 -13.39 28.50
CA ILE A 72 -5.52 -14.12 27.25
C ILE A 72 -4.04 -14.49 27.12
N PRO A 73 -3.68 -15.78 27.04
CA PRO A 73 -2.28 -16.19 26.89
C PRO A 73 -1.66 -15.61 25.61
N ALA A 74 -0.38 -15.24 25.68
CA ALA A 74 0.36 -14.71 24.53
C ALA A 74 0.26 -15.61 23.29
N ARG A 75 0.28 -16.94 23.48
CA ARG A 75 0.13 -17.94 22.40
C ARG A 75 -1.21 -17.82 21.65
N TYR A 76 -2.32 -17.50 22.33
CA TYR A 76 -3.63 -17.35 21.69
C TYR A 76 -3.70 -16.03 20.93
N LEU A 77 -3.23 -14.96 21.56
CA LEU A 77 -3.21 -13.62 20.95
C LEU A 77 -2.31 -13.59 19.71
N SER A 78 -1.13 -14.21 19.78
CA SER A 78 -0.22 -14.35 18.64
C SER A 78 -0.84 -15.19 17.52
N ALA A 79 -1.47 -16.31 17.84
CA ALA A 79 -2.13 -17.14 16.84
C ALA A 79 -3.26 -16.38 16.13
N TRP A 80 -4.14 -15.71 16.89
CA TRP A 80 -5.25 -14.94 16.32
C TRP A 80 -4.81 -13.81 15.38
N ASN A 81 -3.73 -13.13 15.73
CA ASN A 81 -3.29 -11.98 14.94
C ASN A 81 -2.42 -12.38 13.76
N SER A 82 -1.69 -13.50 13.84
CA SER A 82 -0.82 -13.95 12.75
C SER A 82 -1.55 -14.79 11.70
N ILE A 83 -2.66 -15.45 12.04
CA ILE A 83 -3.38 -16.31 11.08
C ILE A 83 -3.96 -15.51 9.90
N ALA A 84 -4.50 -14.32 10.16
CA ALA A 84 -5.08 -13.50 9.10
C ALA A 84 -4.03 -13.05 8.06
N PRO A 85 -2.88 -12.44 8.42
CA PRO A 85 -1.80 -12.16 7.47
C PRO A 85 -1.25 -13.41 6.76
N ALA A 86 -1.15 -14.55 7.45
CA ALA A 86 -0.72 -15.80 6.83
C ALA A 86 -1.68 -16.25 5.73
N CYS A 87 -2.99 -16.24 6.01
CA CYS A 87 -4.03 -16.57 5.04
C CYS A 87 -4.11 -15.52 3.92
N GLU A 88 -3.86 -14.25 4.20
CA GLU A 88 -3.80 -13.17 3.21
C GLU A 88 -2.72 -13.43 2.16
N VAL A 89 -1.50 -13.82 2.60
CA VAL A 89 -0.41 -14.18 1.68
C VAL A 89 -0.82 -15.33 0.77
N VAL A 90 -1.29 -16.43 1.37
CA VAL A 90 -1.71 -17.62 0.61
C VAL A 90 -2.83 -17.29 -0.37
N ALA A 91 -3.82 -16.51 0.08
CA ALA A 91 -4.94 -16.09 -0.76
C ALA A 91 -4.46 -15.25 -1.95
N THR A 92 -3.55 -14.31 -1.74
CA THR A 92 -2.99 -13.47 -2.82
C THR A 92 -2.35 -14.33 -3.91
N PHE A 93 -1.54 -15.34 -3.55
CA PHE A 93 -0.93 -16.25 -4.52
C PHE A 93 -1.95 -17.11 -5.28
N ILE A 94 -2.98 -17.62 -4.60
CA ILE A 94 -3.98 -18.49 -5.24
C ILE A 94 -4.93 -17.68 -6.12
N PHE A 95 -5.38 -16.52 -5.64
CA PHE A 95 -6.42 -15.74 -6.32
C PHE A 95 -5.88 -14.80 -7.39
N ALA A 96 -4.61 -14.39 -7.37
CA ALA A 96 -4.07 -13.53 -8.43
C ALA A 96 -4.27 -14.11 -9.85
N PRO A 97 -3.90 -15.36 -10.16
CA PRO A 97 -4.18 -15.95 -11.48
C PRO A 97 -5.68 -16.16 -11.75
N LEU A 98 -6.49 -16.42 -10.73
CA LEU A 98 -7.94 -16.53 -10.90
C LEU A 98 -8.58 -15.18 -11.27
N LEU A 99 -8.11 -14.09 -10.67
CA LEU A 99 -8.55 -12.73 -11.00
C LEU A 99 -8.16 -12.31 -12.41
N GLU A 100 -7.01 -12.76 -12.91
CA GLU A 100 -6.62 -12.54 -14.30
C GLU A 100 -7.53 -13.30 -15.28
N ARG A 101 -7.95 -14.51 -14.93
CA ARG A 101 -8.79 -15.35 -15.78
C ARG A 101 -10.26 -14.95 -15.76
N TYR A 102 -10.84 -14.70 -14.58
CA TYR A 102 -12.29 -14.50 -14.41
C TYR A 102 -12.70 -13.04 -14.25
N GLY A 103 -11.75 -12.14 -14.05
CA GLY A 103 -12.01 -10.71 -13.82
C GLY A 103 -12.09 -10.34 -12.34
N ARG A 104 -12.14 -9.03 -12.10
CA ARG A 104 -12.07 -8.46 -10.73
C ARG A 104 -13.42 -8.52 -10.02
N LYS A 105 -14.50 -8.36 -10.78
CA LYS A 105 -15.87 -8.30 -10.24
C LYS A 105 -16.27 -9.57 -9.49
N TRP A 106 -15.98 -10.75 -10.03
CA TRP A 106 -16.28 -12.02 -9.38
C TRP A 106 -15.43 -12.26 -8.13
N GLY A 107 -14.20 -11.78 -8.13
CA GLY A 107 -13.34 -11.83 -6.95
C GLY A 107 -13.90 -11.05 -5.77
N ILE A 108 -14.54 -9.88 -6.01
CA ILE A 108 -15.20 -9.09 -4.96
C ILE A 108 -16.35 -9.87 -4.33
N LEU A 109 -17.18 -10.54 -5.14
CA LEU A 109 -18.28 -11.36 -4.62
C LEU A 109 -17.76 -12.53 -3.79
N ALA A 110 -16.75 -13.26 -4.31
CA ALA A 110 -16.14 -14.37 -3.59
C ALA A 110 -15.56 -13.90 -2.25
N ALA A 111 -14.80 -12.80 -2.23
CA ALA A 111 -14.26 -12.22 -1.01
C ALA A 111 -15.37 -11.84 -0.01
N SER A 112 -16.46 -11.23 -0.47
CA SER A 112 -17.59 -10.83 0.39
C SER A 112 -18.26 -12.04 1.04
N LEU A 113 -18.46 -13.13 0.29
CA LEU A 113 -19.08 -14.36 0.82
C LEU A 113 -18.14 -15.07 1.82
N ILE A 114 -16.84 -15.15 1.49
CA ILE A 114 -15.83 -15.76 2.37
C ILE A 114 -15.70 -14.93 3.67
N SER A 115 -15.67 -13.59 3.56
CA SER A 115 -15.64 -12.72 4.74
C SER A 115 -16.86 -12.91 5.63
N THR A 116 -18.05 -12.95 5.04
CA THR A 116 -19.29 -13.21 5.79
C THR A 116 -19.24 -14.51 6.55
N ALA A 117 -18.75 -15.59 5.93
CA ALA A 117 -18.56 -16.89 6.60
C ALA A 117 -17.50 -16.81 7.73
N GLY A 118 -16.38 -16.13 7.49
CA GLY A 118 -15.33 -15.94 8.49
C GLY A 118 -15.81 -15.15 9.72
N ILE A 119 -16.59 -14.08 9.51
CA ILE A 119 -17.16 -13.27 10.59
C ILE A 119 -18.19 -14.10 11.38
N LEU A 120 -19.02 -14.89 10.70
CA LEU A 120 -19.97 -15.79 11.35
C LEU A 120 -19.29 -16.81 12.26
N LEU A 121 -18.19 -17.41 11.80
CA LEU A 121 -17.38 -18.33 12.62
C LEU A 121 -16.79 -17.62 13.85
N GLN A 122 -16.32 -16.38 13.71
CA GLN A 122 -15.81 -15.60 14.84
C GLN A 122 -16.93 -15.28 15.84
N GLN A 123 -18.11 -14.88 15.36
CA GLN A 123 -19.25 -14.51 16.20
C GLN A 123 -19.80 -15.68 17.01
N LEU A 124 -19.92 -16.86 16.38
CA LEU A 124 -20.50 -18.06 16.98
C LEU A 124 -19.45 -18.95 17.69
N ALA A 125 -18.20 -18.49 17.77
CA ALA A 125 -17.11 -19.30 18.32
C ALA A 125 -17.38 -19.76 19.76
N PRO A 126 -17.46 -21.09 20.02
CA PRO A 126 -17.56 -21.65 21.35
C PRO A 126 -16.24 -21.58 22.11
N ASP A 127 -15.12 -21.72 21.38
CA ASP A 127 -13.77 -21.75 21.92
C ASP A 127 -12.80 -20.89 21.06
N TRP A 128 -11.57 -20.73 21.55
CA TRP A 128 -10.54 -19.94 20.91
C TRP A 128 -10.10 -20.47 19.53
N ARG A 129 -10.24 -21.79 19.28
CA ARG A 129 -9.82 -22.45 18.02
C ARG A 129 -10.78 -22.12 16.89
N VAL A 130 -12.09 -22.11 17.17
CA VAL A 130 -13.10 -21.73 16.18
C VAL A 130 -13.00 -20.24 15.84
N HIS A 131 -12.73 -19.39 16.85
CA HIS A 131 -12.46 -17.98 16.61
C HIS A 131 -11.22 -17.78 15.72
N LEU A 132 -10.14 -18.56 15.97
CA LEU A 132 -8.94 -18.59 15.14
C LEU A 132 -9.25 -18.97 13.69
N ALA A 133 -10.02 -20.05 13.49
CA ALA A 133 -10.43 -20.49 12.15
C ALA A 133 -11.24 -19.38 11.43
N GLY A 134 -12.16 -18.72 12.14
CA GLY A 134 -12.92 -17.60 11.61
C GLY A 134 -12.04 -16.44 11.16
N ARG A 135 -11.02 -16.07 11.93
CA ARG A 135 -10.03 -15.06 11.54
C ARG A 135 -9.22 -15.48 10.31
N GLY A 136 -8.81 -16.75 10.22
CA GLY A 136 -8.13 -17.27 9.05
C GLY A 136 -8.97 -17.19 7.78
N VAL A 137 -10.25 -17.61 7.86
CA VAL A 137 -11.20 -17.49 6.73
C VAL A 137 -11.41 -16.03 6.32
N ASN A 138 -11.56 -15.13 7.29
CA ASN A 138 -11.66 -13.70 7.00
C ASN A 138 -10.36 -13.15 6.37
N GLY A 139 -9.20 -13.62 6.80
CA GLY A 139 -7.89 -13.27 6.22
C GLY A 139 -7.79 -13.63 4.73
N VAL A 140 -8.37 -14.75 4.29
CA VAL A 140 -8.48 -15.09 2.86
C VAL A 140 -9.25 -14.01 2.09
N ALA A 141 -10.40 -13.58 2.62
CA ALA A 141 -11.21 -12.54 1.99
C ALA A 141 -10.47 -11.20 1.91
N ILE A 142 -9.78 -10.83 2.97
CA ILE A 142 -8.95 -9.62 3.04
C ILE A 142 -7.85 -9.68 1.97
N GLY A 143 -7.14 -10.79 1.82
CA GLY A 143 -6.10 -10.95 0.80
C GLY A 143 -6.62 -10.77 -0.61
N ILE A 144 -7.80 -11.29 -0.92
CA ILE A 144 -8.47 -11.08 -2.21
C ILE A 144 -8.78 -9.60 -2.42
N MET A 145 -9.39 -8.93 -1.44
CA MET A 145 -9.78 -7.52 -1.55
C MET A 145 -8.58 -6.57 -1.58
N PHE A 146 -7.53 -6.87 -0.82
CA PHE A 146 -6.30 -6.10 -0.82
C PHE A 146 -5.55 -6.16 -2.17
N THR A 147 -5.71 -7.27 -2.88
CA THR A 147 -5.21 -7.43 -4.25
C THR A 147 -6.09 -6.67 -5.26
N ILE A 148 -7.41 -6.82 -5.18
CA ILE A 148 -8.35 -6.26 -6.17
C ILE A 148 -8.45 -4.74 -6.08
N SER A 149 -8.52 -4.17 -4.87
CA SER A 149 -8.84 -2.75 -4.69
C SER A 149 -7.79 -1.83 -5.33
N PRO A 150 -6.48 -1.93 -5.03
CA PRO A 150 -5.47 -1.10 -5.68
C PRO A 150 -5.30 -1.43 -7.16
N LEU A 151 -5.50 -2.70 -7.56
CA LEU A 151 -5.40 -3.13 -8.94
C LEU A 151 -6.50 -2.48 -9.79
N TRP A 152 -7.77 -2.58 -9.37
CA TRP A 152 -8.89 -1.99 -10.10
C TRP A 152 -8.77 -0.46 -10.17
N ILE A 153 -8.40 0.20 -9.06
CA ILE A 153 -8.16 1.64 -9.04
C ILE A 153 -7.02 2.01 -10.00
N GLY A 154 -5.91 1.28 -9.96
CA GLY A 154 -4.75 1.52 -10.82
C GLY A 154 -5.03 1.31 -12.32
N GLU A 155 -5.88 0.32 -12.67
CA GLU A 155 -6.30 0.01 -14.03
C GLU A 155 -7.36 1.00 -14.58
N THR A 156 -8.16 1.59 -13.70
CA THR A 156 -9.27 2.46 -14.10
C THR A 156 -8.91 3.93 -13.96
N CYS A 157 -8.04 4.27 -13.01
CA CYS A 157 -7.65 5.64 -12.73
C CYS A 157 -6.74 6.21 -13.82
N ARG A 158 -6.98 7.46 -14.19
CA ARG A 158 -6.06 8.19 -15.07
C ARG A 158 -4.73 8.49 -14.35
N PRO A 159 -3.60 8.58 -15.11
CA PRO A 159 -2.27 8.80 -14.53
C PRO A 159 -2.18 10.03 -13.61
N GLU A 160 -2.93 11.10 -13.91
CA GLU A 160 -2.93 12.36 -13.14
C GLU A 160 -3.48 12.19 -11.71
N LEU A 161 -4.43 11.26 -11.51
CA LEU A 161 -5.07 11.00 -10.23
C LEU A 161 -4.45 9.83 -9.46
N ARG A 162 -3.55 9.06 -10.08
CA ARG A 162 -2.97 7.85 -9.48
C ARG A 162 -2.29 8.13 -8.14
N GLY A 163 -1.52 9.22 -8.04
CA GLY A 163 -0.86 9.61 -6.77
C GLY A 163 -1.85 9.93 -5.65
N PHE A 164 -2.95 10.62 -5.96
CA PHE A 164 -4.01 10.92 -5.00
C PHE A 164 -4.64 9.64 -4.44
N PHE A 165 -5.00 8.68 -5.31
CA PHE A 165 -5.64 7.43 -4.86
C PHE A 165 -4.69 6.48 -4.14
N LEU A 166 -3.37 6.53 -4.40
CA LEU A 166 -2.38 5.79 -3.60
C LEU A 166 -2.30 6.32 -2.16
N CYS A 167 -2.35 7.63 -1.97
CA CYS A 167 -2.43 8.22 -0.63
C CYS A 167 -3.77 7.91 0.05
N PHE A 168 -4.87 7.96 -0.71
CA PHE A 168 -6.21 7.62 -0.23
C PHE A 168 -6.30 6.16 0.25
N PHE A 169 -5.57 5.25 -0.37
CA PHE A 169 -5.46 3.87 0.07
C PHE A 169 -4.95 3.75 1.52
N ASN A 170 -3.86 4.44 1.86
CA ASN A 170 -3.35 4.46 3.24
C ASN A 170 -4.37 5.07 4.22
N THR A 171 -5.01 6.19 3.85
CA THR A 171 -6.04 6.82 4.68
C THR A 171 -7.24 5.90 4.90
N SER A 172 -7.62 5.06 3.91
CA SER A 172 -8.67 4.06 4.05
C SER A 172 -8.33 3.00 5.09
N ILE A 173 -7.07 2.53 5.14
CA ILE A 173 -6.59 1.63 6.20
C ILE A 173 -6.75 2.28 7.57
N VAL A 174 -6.26 3.52 7.72
CA VAL A 174 -6.34 4.25 9.01
C VAL A 174 -7.80 4.50 9.42
N PHE A 175 -8.68 4.77 8.47
CA PHE A 175 -10.11 4.90 8.75
C PHE A 175 -10.73 3.59 9.26
N GLY A 176 -10.34 2.44 8.71
CA GLY A 176 -10.75 1.13 9.22
C GLY A 176 -10.28 0.89 10.65
N GLN A 177 -9.03 1.24 10.94
CA GLN A 177 -8.46 1.17 12.30
C GLN A 177 -9.23 2.06 13.28
N PHE A 178 -9.51 3.30 12.89
CA PHE A 178 -10.34 4.20 13.71
C PHE A 178 -11.74 3.63 13.95
N ALA A 179 -12.37 3.05 12.91
CA ALA A 179 -13.74 2.54 13.00
C ALA A 179 -13.86 1.44 14.06
N ILE A 180 -12.95 0.45 14.08
CA ILE A 180 -13.01 -0.61 15.11
C ILE A 180 -12.78 -0.07 16.50
N VAL A 181 -11.87 0.88 16.68
CA VAL A 181 -11.56 1.46 17.99
C VAL A 181 -12.76 2.24 18.52
N ALA A 182 -13.43 3.01 17.64
CA ALA A 182 -14.65 3.74 18.00
C ALA A 182 -15.80 2.79 18.38
N VAL A 183 -15.99 1.70 17.60
CA VAL A 183 -16.99 0.67 17.93
C VAL A 183 -16.66 -0.03 19.25
N SER A 184 -15.38 -0.38 19.49
CA SER A 184 -14.95 -1.02 20.74
C SER A 184 -15.12 -0.12 21.94
N LYS A 185 -14.87 1.20 21.82
CA LYS A 185 -15.19 2.17 22.87
C LYS A 185 -16.70 2.22 23.15
N GLY A 186 -17.53 2.24 22.11
CA GLY A 186 -18.98 2.19 22.27
C GLY A 186 -19.46 0.91 22.97
N SER A 187 -18.87 -0.23 22.62
CA SER A 187 -19.23 -1.53 23.18
C SER A 187 -18.68 -1.76 24.59
N SER A 188 -17.58 -1.09 24.98
CA SER A 188 -16.93 -1.30 26.28
C SER A 188 -17.84 -1.01 27.48
N ASN A 189 -18.86 -0.18 27.30
CA ASN A 189 -19.85 0.16 28.34
C ASN A 189 -21.05 -0.80 28.38
N ILE A 190 -21.09 -1.80 27.47
CA ILE A 190 -22.18 -2.78 27.41
C ILE A 190 -21.78 -4.01 28.22
N GLU A 191 -22.68 -4.52 29.03
CA GLU A 191 -22.44 -5.73 29.81
C GLU A 191 -22.73 -7.01 28.99
N GLY A 192 -22.03 -8.10 29.35
CA GLY A 192 -22.22 -9.44 28.79
C GLY A 192 -21.63 -9.61 27.38
N LYS A 193 -22.14 -10.62 26.66
CA LYS A 193 -21.58 -11.05 25.38
C LYS A 193 -21.57 -9.97 24.28
N TRP A 194 -22.49 -9.01 24.32
CA TRP A 194 -22.58 -7.95 23.35
C TRP A 194 -21.39 -6.99 23.39
N GLN A 195 -20.63 -6.95 24.48
CA GLN A 195 -19.42 -6.15 24.58
C GLN A 195 -18.39 -6.50 23.49
N TRP A 196 -18.17 -7.78 23.21
CA TRP A 196 -17.25 -8.21 22.17
C TRP A 196 -17.96 -8.62 20.85
N TRP A 197 -19.25 -8.97 20.91
CA TRP A 197 -20.03 -9.26 19.73
C TRP A 197 -20.20 -8.05 18.83
N LEU A 198 -20.44 -6.86 19.38
CA LEU A 198 -20.69 -5.65 18.62
C LEU A 198 -19.52 -5.28 17.68
N PRO A 199 -18.24 -5.27 18.10
CA PRO A 199 -17.12 -5.11 17.18
C PRO A 199 -17.04 -6.18 16.09
N VAL A 200 -17.35 -7.44 16.40
CA VAL A 200 -17.37 -8.52 15.41
C VAL A 200 -18.53 -8.36 14.42
N VAL A 201 -19.73 -8.04 14.89
CA VAL A 201 -20.90 -7.77 14.04
C VAL A 201 -20.68 -6.56 13.14
N ALA A 202 -19.99 -5.54 13.62
CA ALA A 202 -19.66 -4.37 12.82
C ALA A 202 -18.82 -4.71 11.57
N MET A 203 -18.06 -5.81 11.59
CA MET A 203 -17.34 -6.29 10.40
C MET A 203 -18.25 -6.63 9.22
N TYR A 204 -19.51 -7.03 9.45
CA TYR A 204 -20.47 -7.35 8.37
C TYR A 204 -20.80 -6.15 7.48
N ILE A 205 -20.58 -4.91 7.97
CA ILE A 205 -20.82 -3.69 7.19
C ILE A 205 -20.04 -3.73 5.86
N PHE A 206 -18.81 -4.22 5.86
CA PHE A 206 -17.94 -4.23 4.68
C PHE A 206 -18.43 -5.22 3.59
N PRO A 207 -18.58 -6.52 3.87
CA PRO A 207 -19.13 -7.44 2.87
C PRO A 207 -20.58 -7.08 2.46
N LEU A 208 -21.38 -6.48 3.34
CA LEU A 208 -22.72 -5.99 3.00
C LEU A 208 -22.66 -4.86 1.99
N ILE A 209 -21.82 -3.84 2.21
CA ILE A 209 -21.62 -2.74 1.26
C ILE A 209 -21.10 -3.28 -0.08
N LEU A 210 -20.12 -4.19 -0.05
CA LEU A 210 -19.55 -4.78 -1.27
C LEU A 210 -20.59 -5.60 -2.04
N THR A 211 -21.39 -6.42 -1.37
CA THR A 211 -22.38 -7.28 -2.01
C THR A 211 -23.60 -6.49 -2.53
N SER A 212 -24.08 -5.48 -1.79
CA SER A 212 -25.27 -4.72 -2.16
C SER A 212 -25.13 -3.95 -3.47
N VAL A 213 -23.95 -3.41 -3.73
CA VAL A 213 -23.66 -2.63 -4.94
C VAL A 213 -22.99 -3.47 -6.05
N TRP A 214 -22.54 -4.69 -5.72
CA TRP A 214 -21.84 -5.58 -6.65
C TRP A 214 -22.51 -5.76 -8.02
N PRO A 215 -23.85 -5.92 -8.16
CA PRO A 215 -24.47 -6.12 -9.46
C PRO A 215 -24.21 -4.95 -10.43
N PHE A 216 -24.14 -3.73 -9.90
CA PHE A 216 -23.94 -2.50 -10.67
C PHE A 216 -22.48 -2.17 -10.91
N PHE A 217 -21.55 -2.81 -10.18
CA PHE A 217 -20.13 -2.54 -10.27
C PHE A 217 -19.57 -2.88 -11.66
N PRO A 218 -18.86 -1.95 -12.30
CA PRO A 218 -18.24 -2.19 -13.60
C PRO A 218 -16.97 -3.06 -13.47
N GLU A 219 -16.80 -4.01 -14.39
CA GLU A 219 -15.54 -4.73 -14.51
C GLU A 219 -14.41 -3.76 -14.92
N SER A 220 -13.14 -4.14 -14.66
CA SER A 220 -12.00 -3.34 -15.06
C SER A 220 -11.95 -3.12 -16.58
N PRO A 221 -11.98 -1.85 -17.05
CA PRO A 221 -11.87 -1.55 -18.48
C PRO A 221 -10.55 -2.05 -19.08
N TYR A 222 -9.45 -1.91 -18.35
CA TYR A 222 -8.13 -2.37 -18.78
C TYR A 222 -8.08 -3.89 -18.97
N TRP A 223 -8.66 -4.65 -18.02
CA TRP A 223 -8.78 -6.09 -18.14
C TRP A 223 -9.64 -6.51 -19.35
N LEU A 224 -10.74 -5.79 -19.61
CA LEU A 224 -11.60 -6.05 -20.76
C LEU A 224 -10.88 -5.79 -22.09
N VAL A 225 -10.11 -4.70 -22.19
CA VAL A 225 -9.29 -4.38 -23.38
C VAL A 225 -8.24 -5.46 -23.60
N ARG A 226 -7.53 -5.87 -22.55
CA ARG A 226 -6.50 -6.93 -22.60
C ARG A 226 -7.06 -8.27 -23.08
N ASN A 227 -8.33 -8.56 -22.77
CA ASN A 227 -9.04 -9.77 -23.24
C ASN A 227 -9.78 -9.56 -24.56
N GLY A 228 -9.54 -8.48 -25.32
CA GLY A 228 -10.16 -8.20 -26.62
C GLY A 228 -11.63 -7.80 -26.58
N LYS A 229 -12.23 -7.58 -25.39
CA LYS A 229 -13.65 -7.27 -25.19
C LYS A 229 -13.92 -5.76 -25.27
N ILE A 230 -13.58 -5.12 -26.39
CA ILE A 230 -13.56 -3.66 -26.58
C ILE A 230 -14.92 -3.01 -26.27
N GLU A 231 -16.03 -3.57 -26.81
CA GLU A 231 -17.36 -3.01 -26.59
C GLU A 231 -17.82 -3.09 -25.14
N GLN A 232 -17.40 -4.14 -24.42
CA GLN A 232 -17.67 -4.23 -22.98
C GLN A 232 -16.80 -3.23 -22.20
N ALA A 233 -15.56 -2.99 -22.64
CA ALA A 233 -14.67 -1.97 -22.04
C ALA A 233 -15.28 -0.56 -22.18
N LYS A 234 -15.82 -0.20 -23.35
CA LYS A 234 -16.52 1.08 -23.55
C LYS A 234 -17.76 1.21 -22.64
N ARG A 235 -18.55 0.13 -22.48
CA ARG A 235 -19.68 0.12 -21.56
C ARG A 235 -19.25 0.27 -20.10
N ALA A 236 -18.14 -0.39 -19.69
CA ALA A 236 -17.58 -0.26 -18.36
C ALA A 236 -17.09 1.17 -18.12
N LEU A 237 -16.32 1.77 -19.04
CA LEU A 237 -15.89 3.16 -18.98
C LEU A 237 -17.06 4.14 -18.87
N LYS A 238 -18.16 3.89 -19.60
CA LYS A 238 -19.37 4.71 -19.53
C LYS A 238 -20.02 4.64 -18.13
N ARG A 239 -20.02 3.49 -17.48
CA ARG A 239 -20.47 3.34 -16.09
C ARG A 239 -19.56 4.05 -15.10
N VAL A 240 -18.25 3.96 -15.32
CA VAL A 240 -17.23 4.57 -14.45
C VAL A 240 -17.23 6.08 -14.53
N TYR A 241 -17.16 6.65 -15.74
CA TYR A 241 -17.01 8.10 -15.93
C TYR A 241 -18.30 8.84 -16.18
N GLY A 242 -19.26 8.23 -16.89
CA GLY A 242 -20.57 8.81 -17.15
C GLY A 242 -20.60 9.99 -18.10
N PHE A 243 -19.56 10.20 -18.92
CA PHE A 243 -19.53 11.27 -19.93
C PHE A 243 -20.53 10.99 -21.06
N LYS A 244 -21.09 12.07 -21.64
CA LYS A 244 -21.99 11.98 -22.79
C LYS A 244 -21.24 11.82 -24.11
N ASP A 245 -20.03 12.35 -24.21
CA ASP A 245 -19.21 12.31 -25.43
C ASP A 245 -18.59 10.93 -25.63
N GLN A 246 -18.96 10.27 -26.74
CA GLN A 246 -18.46 8.93 -27.08
C GLN A 246 -16.96 8.97 -27.46
N ARG A 247 -16.46 10.07 -27.98
CA ARG A 247 -15.04 10.24 -28.36
C ARG A 247 -14.10 10.04 -27.18
N PHE A 248 -14.53 10.41 -25.95
CA PHE A 248 -13.76 10.16 -24.74
C PHE A 248 -13.44 8.66 -24.57
N TYR A 249 -14.41 7.80 -24.80
CA TYR A 249 -14.24 6.35 -24.62
C TYR A 249 -13.34 5.73 -25.67
N ASP A 250 -13.38 6.23 -26.91
CA ASP A 250 -12.50 5.79 -27.98
C ASP A 250 -11.05 6.21 -27.70
N ILE A 251 -10.83 7.43 -27.20
CA ILE A 251 -9.50 7.92 -26.80
C ILE A 251 -8.95 7.07 -25.64
N GLU A 252 -9.75 6.80 -24.60
CA GLU A 252 -9.30 6.02 -23.45
C GLU A 252 -9.02 4.55 -23.81
N VAL A 253 -9.86 3.93 -24.63
CA VAL A 253 -9.61 2.56 -25.10
C VAL A 253 -8.33 2.50 -25.93
N ARG A 254 -8.12 3.45 -26.84
CA ARG A 254 -6.91 3.54 -27.64
C ARG A 254 -5.66 3.73 -26.77
N ARG A 255 -5.71 4.62 -25.78
CA ARG A 255 -4.64 4.82 -24.81
C ARG A 255 -4.31 3.51 -24.07
N MET A 256 -5.35 2.77 -23.61
CA MET A 256 -5.15 1.48 -22.95
C MET A 256 -4.53 0.42 -23.88
N GLN A 257 -4.95 0.40 -25.14
CA GLN A 257 -4.37 -0.51 -26.15
C GLN A 257 -2.89 -0.18 -26.41
N GLU A 258 -2.55 1.10 -26.56
CA GLU A 258 -1.18 1.56 -26.75
C GLU A 258 -0.30 1.23 -25.52
N GLU A 259 -0.82 1.43 -24.30
CA GLU A 259 -0.13 1.07 -23.05
C GLU A 259 0.09 -0.46 -22.93
N ILE A 260 -0.90 -1.27 -23.32
CA ILE A 260 -0.78 -2.74 -23.32
C ILE A 260 0.23 -3.19 -24.38
N ALA A 261 0.16 -2.65 -25.61
CA ALA A 261 1.09 -2.96 -26.68
C ALA A 261 2.53 -2.60 -26.31
N PHE A 262 2.74 -1.40 -25.77
CA PHE A 262 4.04 -0.96 -25.26
C PHE A 262 4.57 -1.88 -24.15
N THR A 263 3.70 -2.29 -23.22
CA THR A 263 4.07 -3.21 -22.15
C THR A 263 4.47 -4.58 -22.70
N GLN A 264 3.76 -5.08 -23.72
CA GLN A 264 4.08 -6.34 -24.39
C GLN A 264 5.38 -6.26 -25.18
N GLU A 265 5.64 -5.17 -25.89
CA GLU A 265 6.91 -4.95 -26.60
C GLU A 265 8.09 -4.88 -25.61
N VAL A 266 7.93 -4.14 -24.50
CA VAL A 266 8.95 -4.01 -23.46
C VAL A 266 9.15 -5.32 -22.69
N GLN A 267 8.10 -6.11 -22.48
CA GLN A 267 8.18 -7.45 -21.88
C GLN A 267 8.62 -8.53 -22.89
N GLY A 268 8.27 -8.35 -24.17
CA GLY A 268 8.59 -9.27 -25.27
C GLY A 268 9.93 -9.01 -25.97
N GLY A 269 10.68 -7.95 -25.57
CA GLY A 269 12.09 -7.85 -25.96
C GLY A 269 12.81 -9.13 -25.50
N PRO A 270 13.85 -9.61 -26.24
CA PRO A 270 14.40 -10.95 -26.05
C PRO A 270 14.76 -11.14 -24.56
N LEU A 271 13.85 -11.75 -23.81
CA LEU A 271 14.22 -12.57 -22.69
C LEU A 271 15.25 -13.52 -23.32
N GLU A 272 16.51 -13.43 -22.90
CA GLU A 272 17.45 -14.49 -23.21
C GLU A 272 16.71 -15.79 -22.90
N ALA A 273 16.33 -16.49 -23.95
CA ALA A 273 15.27 -17.48 -24.03
C ALA A 273 15.58 -18.81 -23.29
N ASN A 274 16.30 -18.76 -22.17
CA ASN A 274 16.85 -19.98 -21.57
C ASN A 274 16.49 -20.25 -20.10
N HIS A 275 15.65 -19.46 -19.45
CA HIS A 275 15.27 -19.83 -18.06
C HIS A 275 13.80 -19.53 -17.79
N SER A 276 12.90 -20.44 -18.18
CA SER A 276 11.57 -20.54 -17.56
C SER A 276 11.75 -21.05 -16.13
N PHE A 277 11.70 -20.16 -15.14
CA PHE A 277 11.69 -20.55 -13.75
C PHE A 277 10.22 -20.69 -13.30
N THR A 278 9.68 -21.88 -13.50
CA THR A 278 8.28 -22.19 -13.20
C THR A 278 8.21 -22.87 -11.84
N VAL A 279 7.57 -22.24 -10.86
CA VAL A 279 7.25 -22.84 -9.55
C VAL A 279 5.73 -23.00 -9.48
N LEU A 280 5.26 -24.22 -9.24
CA LEU A 280 3.82 -24.56 -9.16
C LEU A 280 2.99 -24.10 -10.37
N GLY A 281 3.58 -24.08 -11.59
CA GLY A 281 2.88 -23.67 -12.80
C GLY A 281 2.79 -22.14 -13.02
N VAL A 282 3.41 -21.36 -12.15
CA VAL A 282 3.52 -19.90 -12.29
C VAL A 282 4.91 -19.56 -12.82
N ASP A 283 5.00 -18.81 -13.92
CA ASP A 283 6.26 -18.34 -14.45
C ASP A 283 6.78 -17.17 -13.62
N LEU A 284 7.86 -17.40 -12.87
CA LEU A 284 8.54 -16.43 -12.02
C LEU A 284 9.79 -15.82 -12.69
N ALA A 285 9.92 -15.93 -13.99
CA ALA A 285 11.06 -15.40 -14.73
C ALA A 285 11.19 -13.88 -14.56
N THR A 286 10.07 -13.17 -14.53
CA THR A 286 10.02 -11.70 -14.31
C THR A 286 10.46 -11.31 -12.90
N GLU A 287 10.05 -12.05 -11.89
CA GLU A 287 10.46 -11.86 -10.50
C GLU A 287 11.95 -12.17 -10.32
N ALA A 288 12.46 -13.21 -10.98
CA ALA A 288 13.89 -13.53 -10.98
C ALA A 288 14.72 -12.43 -11.64
N GLU A 289 14.21 -11.77 -12.68
CA GLU A 289 14.87 -10.63 -13.33
C GLU A 289 15.01 -9.41 -12.41
N CYS A 290 14.10 -9.23 -11.46
CA CYS A 290 14.20 -8.19 -10.43
C CYS A 290 15.50 -8.29 -9.62
N PHE A 291 16.07 -9.48 -9.47
CA PHE A 291 17.30 -9.73 -8.70
C PHE A 291 18.58 -9.77 -9.56
N ARG A 292 18.48 -9.49 -10.87
CA ARG A 292 19.64 -9.49 -11.78
C ARG A 292 20.23 -8.09 -11.96
N ALA A 293 21.55 -8.05 -12.16
CA ALA A 293 22.34 -6.86 -12.53
C ALA A 293 21.93 -5.56 -11.79
N THR A 294 21.62 -4.50 -12.54
CA THR A 294 21.26 -3.16 -12.02
C THR A 294 19.94 -3.17 -11.25
N ASN A 295 18.98 -4.05 -11.64
CA ASN A 295 17.68 -4.15 -11.00
C ASN A 295 17.76 -4.64 -9.56
N ARG A 296 18.76 -5.48 -9.24
CA ARG A 296 18.98 -6.01 -7.87
C ARG A 296 19.04 -4.89 -6.82
N LYS A 297 19.77 -3.81 -7.09
CA LYS A 297 19.90 -2.69 -6.12
C LYS A 297 18.56 -1.99 -5.90
N ARG A 298 17.76 -1.83 -6.96
CA ARG A 298 16.42 -1.21 -6.90
C ARG A 298 15.46 -2.07 -6.11
N THR A 299 15.41 -3.37 -6.43
CA THR A 299 14.55 -4.34 -5.75
C THR A 299 14.87 -4.41 -4.26
N TRP A 300 16.14 -4.51 -3.89
CA TRP A 300 16.56 -4.48 -2.48
C TRP A 300 16.21 -3.16 -1.79
N THR A 301 16.33 -2.02 -2.47
CA THR A 301 15.93 -0.73 -1.90
C THR A 301 14.42 -0.67 -1.67
N ALA A 302 13.61 -1.20 -2.60
CA ALA A 302 12.16 -1.26 -2.46
C ALA A 302 11.72 -2.21 -1.33
N ILE A 303 12.32 -3.41 -1.26
CA ILE A 303 12.10 -4.39 -0.18
C ILE A 303 12.50 -3.78 1.17
N PHE A 304 13.64 -3.09 1.24
CA PHE A 304 14.10 -2.45 2.46
C PHE A 304 13.17 -1.32 2.91
N ALA A 305 12.63 -0.52 1.97
CA ALA A 305 11.67 0.53 2.28
C ALA A 305 10.36 -0.04 2.86
N ALA A 306 9.88 -1.15 2.30
CA ALA A 306 8.72 -1.88 2.82
C ALA A 306 8.99 -2.46 4.22
N SER A 307 10.18 -3.05 4.43
CA SER A 307 10.59 -3.62 5.72
C SER A 307 10.72 -2.54 6.80
N ALA A 308 11.26 -1.37 6.45
CA ALA A 308 11.52 -0.29 7.40
C ALA A 308 10.25 0.20 8.11
N GLN A 309 9.08 0.14 7.46
CA GLN A 309 7.81 0.49 8.09
C GLN A 309 7.49 -0.39 9.30
N GLN A 310 7.83 -1.67 9.25
CA GLN A 310 7.57 -2.61 10.35
C GLN A 310 8.69 -2.56 11.40
N MET A 311 9.94 -2.35 10.98
CA MET A 311 11.11 -2.31 11.86
C MET A 311 11.08 -1.17 12.88
N ILE A 312 10.34 -0.09 12.63
CA ILE A 312 10.15 1.03 13.55
C ILE A 312 8.99 0.85 14.53
N GLY A 313 8.45 -0.36 14.66
CA GLY A 313 7.44 -0.70 15.66
C GLY A 313 6.00 -0.35 15.27
N ALA A 314 5.68 -0.25 13.97
CA ALA A 314 4.33 0.08 13.52
C ALA A 314 3.27 -0.89 14.07
N THR A 315 3.52 -2.20 14.02
CA THR A 315 2.60 -3.21 14.56
C THR A 315 2.40 -3.06 16.07
N PHE A 316 3.43 -2.71 16.85
CA PHE A 316 3.34 -2.49 18.28
C PHE A 316 2.46 -1.28 18.60
N VAL A 317 2.79 -0.11 18.03
CA VAL A 317 2.08 1.14 18.33
C VAL A 317 0.67 1.14 17.73
N ILE A 318 0.46 0.59 16.51
CA ILE A 318 -0.83 0.63 15.84
C ILE A 318 -1.67 -0.60 16.18
N GLY A 319 -1.13 -1.81 16.03
CA GLY A 319 -1.90 -3.04 16.18
C GLY A 319 -2.35 -3.33 17.62
N TYR A 320 -1.54 -2.96 18.60
CA TYR A 320 -1.76 -3.31 20.00
C TYR A 320 -1.95 -2.12 20.94
N ALA A 321 -2.13 -0.88 20.41
CA ALA A 321 -2.22 0.33 21.23
C ALA A 321 -3.18 0.20 22.40
N THR A 322 -4.43 -0.17 22.17
CA THR A 322 -5.46 -0.23 23.20
C THR A 322 -5.15 -1.25 24.28
N TYR A 323 -4.75 -2.46 23.86
CA TYR A 323 -4.35 -3.52 24.80
C TYR A 323 -3.09 -3.12 25.58
N PHE A 324 -2.13 -2.48 24.95
CA PHE A 324 -0.93 -2.00 25.62
C PHE A 324 -1.24 -0.87 26.63
N LEU A 325 -2.12 0.07 26.26
CA LEU A 325 -2.55 1.14 27.18
C LEU A 325 -3.25 0.59 28.42
N GLU A 326 -4.02 -0.49 28.28
CA GLU A 326 -4.60 -1.22 29.39
C GLU A 326 -3.52 -1.85 30.28
N LEU A 327 -2.56 -2.57 29.69
CA LEU A 327 -1.49 -3.26 30.42
C LEU A 327 -0.61 -2.28 31.24
N ILE A 328 -0.38 -1.05 30.76
CA ILE A 328 0.36 -0.02 31.51
C ILE A 328 -0.50 0.72 32.54
N GLY A 329 -1.78 0.34 32.71
CA GLY A 329 -2.65 0.82 33.79
C GLY A 329 -3.36 2.16 33.52
N ILE A 330 -3.58 2.54 32.26
CA ILE A 330 -4.39 3.72 31.91
C ILE A 330 -5.87 3.40 32.17
N LYS A 331 -6.53 4.18 33.04
CA LYS A 331 -7.93 3.94 33.46
C LYS A 331 -8.92 4.01 32.30
N ASP A 332 -8.81 5.01 31.41
CA ASP A 332 -9.68 5.17 30.24
C ASP A 332 -8.90 4.91 28.94
N TYR A 333 -8.36 3.69 28.83
CA TYR A 333 -7.53 3.27 27.71
C TYR A 333 -8.28 3.25 26.37
N PHE A 334 -9.60 3.00 26.35
CA PHE A 334 -10.38 3.08 25.12
C PHE A 334 -10.50 4.52 24.60
N SER A 335 -10.77 5.50 25.46
CA SER A 335 -10.81 6.91 25.03
C SER A 335 -9.44 7.41 24.56
N ALA A 336 -8.37 7.02 25.26
CA ALA A 336 -7.02 7.29 24.81
C ALA A 336 -6.76 6.67 23.44
N ALA A 337 -7.14 5.41 23.20
CA ALA A 337 -7.01 4.79 21.90
C ALA A 337 -7.81 5.53 20.80
N VAL A 338 -9.07 5.90 21.06
CA VAL A 338 -9.88 6.69 20.09
C VAL A 338 -9.15 7.98 19.70
N ALA A 339 -8.65 8.73 20.68
CA ALA A 339 -7.91 9.97 20.43
C ALA A 339 -6.65 9.71 19.57
N LEU A 340 -5.90 8.64 19.85
CA LEU A 340 -4.74 8.22 19.05
C LEU A 340 -5.13 8.02 17.58
N TYR A 341 -6.18 7.25 17.29
CA TYR A 341 -6.57 6.96 15.90
C TYR A 341 -7.23 8.16 15.19
N VAL A 342 -7.87 9.07 15.90
CA VAL A 342 -8.30 10.38 15.36
C VAL A 342 -7.09 11.18 14.90
N VAL A 343 -6.08 11.30 15.76
CA VAL A 343 -4.83 12.00 15.43
C VAL A 343 -4.13 11.34 14.22
N MET A 344 -4.09 10.01 14.17
CA MET A 344 -3.54 9.28 13.02
C MET A 344 -4.31 9.57 11.73
N LEU A 345 -5.64 9.62 11.77
CA LEU A 345 -6.49 9.90 10.61
C LEU A 345 -6.26 11.32 10.07
N VAL A 346 -6.20 12.31 10.98
CA VAL A 346 -5.89 13.70 10.63
C VAL A 346 -4.49 13.79 10.02
N SER A 347 -3.50 13.17 10.65
CA SER A 347 -2.10 13.17 10.18
C SER A 347 -1.95 12.47 8.83
N SER A 348 -2.63 11.35 8.60
CA SER A 348 -2.64 10.64 7.31
C SER A 348 -3.21 11.51 6.19
N THR A 349 -4.27 12.28 6.47
CA THR A 349 -4.84 13.21 5.50
C THR A 349 -3.90 14.40 5.24
N ALA A 350 -3.26 14.93 6.28
CA ALA A 350 -2.28 16.00 6.16
C ALA A 350 -0.99 15.59 5.42
N ALA A 351 -0.69 14.29 5.33
CA ALA A 351 0.46 13.79 4.59
C ALA A 351 0.38 14.04 3.06
N PHE A 352 -0.83 14.17 2.47
CA PHE A 352 -1.00 14.32 1.01
C PHE A 352 -0.22 15.50 0.43
N PRO A 353 -0.40 16.74 0.91
CA PRO A 353 0.38 17.86 0.41
C PRO A 353 1.87 17.75 0.79
N LEU A 354 2.22 17.17 1.93
CA LEU A 354 3.60 17.09 2.39
C LEU A 354 4.47 16.26 1.43
N THR A 355 3.95 15.14 0.93
CA THR A 355 4.68 14.27 -0.01
C THR A 355 5.01 14.99 -1.33
N GLU A 356 4.17 15.93 -1.75
CA GLU A 356 4.41 16.75 -2.95
C GLU A 356 5.41 17.90 -2.69
N ILE A 357 5.44 18.45 -1.46
CA ILE A 357 6.25 19.62 -1.11
C ILE A 357 7.69 19.24 -0.77
N PHE A 358 7.92 18.27 0.11
CA PHE A 358 9.24 18.01 0.69
C PHE A 358 10.10 16.99 -0.07
N GLY A 359 9.51 16.15 -0.93
CA GLY A 359 10.21 15.04 -1.57
C GLY A 359 10.27 13.79 -0.69
N ARG A 360 10.54 12.65 -1.35
CA ARG A 360 10.35 11.34 -0.71
C ARG A 360 11.45 11.01 0.28
N ARG A 361 12.70 11.27 -0.10
CA ARG A 361 13.87 10.96 0.74
C ARG A 361 13.85 11.72 2.07
N TYR A 362 13.67 13.04 2.02
CA TYR A 362 13.67 13.87 3.22
C TYR A 362 12.52 13.53 4.15
N LEU A 363 11.35 13.23 3.57
CA LEU A 363 10.14 12.90 4.32
C LEU A 363 10.19 11.52 4.97
N ILE A 364 11.10 10.64 4.55
CA ILE A 364 11.28 9.31 5.18
C ILE A 364 12.46 9.32 6.14
N VAL A 365 13.64 9.74 5.69
CA VAL A 365 14.90 9.51 6.42
C VAL A 365 14.98 10.33 7.72
N ILE A 366 14.68 11.63 7.68
CA ILE A 366 14.77 12.47 8.87
C ILE A 366 13.75 12.03 9.93
N PRO A 367 12.46 11.84 9.60
CA PRO A 367 11.50 11.37 10.59
C PRO A 367 11.81 9.98 11.15
N GLN A 368 12.46 9.08 10.42
CA GLN A 368 12.87 7.78 10.97
C GLN A 368 13.80 7.93 12.18
N PHE A 369 14.76 8.84 12.16
CA PHE A 369 15.59 9.13 13.33
C PHE A 369 14.78 9.71 14.49
N ILE A 370 13.80 10.57 14.20
CA ILE A 370 12.91 11.13 15.23
C ILE A 370 12.05 10.01 15.84
N LEU A 371 11.51 9.10 15.01
CA LEU A 371 10.76 7.93 15.48
C LEU A 371 11.61 7.03 16.38
N CYS A 372 12.88 6.82 16.05
CA CYS A 372 13.82 6.11 16.92
C CYS A 372 14.02 6.82 18.26
N ALA A 373 14.12 8.16 18.27
CA ALA A 373 14.21 8.92 19.50
C ALA A 373 12.93 8.77 20.36
N MET A 374 11.74 8.74 19.74
CA MET A 374 10.47 8.50 20.47
C MET A 374 10.45 7.10 21.07
N LEU A 375 10.90 6.07 20.34
CA LEU A 375 11.00 4.69 20.83
C LEU A 375 12.00 4.58 21.99
N LEU A 376 13.11 5.31 21.94
CA LEU A 376 14.06 5.42 23.06
C LEU A 376 13.37 5.99 24.31
N LEU A 377 12.63 7.08 24.15
CA LEU A 377 11.93 7.74 25.27
C LEU A 377 10.83 6.83 25.86
N ILE A 378 10.09 6.10 25.02
CA ILE A 378 9.13 5.07 25.47
C ILE A 378 9.86 4.00 26.29
N GLY A 379 11.02 3.52 25.81
CA GLY A 379 11.84 2.54 26.52
C GLY A 379 12.33 3.05 27.88
N ILE A 380 12.83 4.27 27.94
CA ILE A 380 13.28 4.91 29.19
C ILE A 380 12.12 5.06 30.18
N MET A 381 10.95 5.56 29.72
CA MET A 381 9.76 5.67 30.58
C MET A 381 9.30 4.30 31.10
N GLY A 382 9.47 3.22 30.31
CA GLY A 382 9.20 1.86 30.75
C GLY A 382 10.11 1.33 31.85
N CYS A 383 11.24 2.00 32.14
CA CYS A 383 12.15 1.66 33.23
C CYS A 383 11.90 2.47 34.52
N VAL A 384 11.02 3.49 34.47
CA VAL A 384 10.76 4.36 35.62
C VAL A 384 9.86 3.63 36.66
N PRO A 385 10.23 3.63 37.96
CA PRO A 385 9.48 2.91 38.99
C PRO A 385 8.07 3.48 39.26
N ASP A 386 7.87 4.79 39.09
CA ASP A 386 6.56 5.45 39.24
C ASP A 386 5.69 5.18 38.01
N LYS A 387 4.97 4.06 38.07
CA LYS A 387 4.11 3.59 36.96
C LYS A 387 3.05 4.63 36.56
N GLY A 388 2.52 5.42 37.47
CA GLY A 388 1.43 6.38 37.18
C GLY A 388 1.88 7.52 36.27
N LYS A 389 2.97 8.20 36.59
CA LYS A 389 3.52 9.30 35.78
C LYS A 389 4.20 8.78 34.50
N ALA A 390 4.91 7.66 34.60
CA ALA A 390 5.58 7.03 33.46
C ALA A 390 4.59 6.60 32.38
N SER A 391 3.43 6.04 32.76
CA SER A 391 2.40 5.62 31.79
C SER A 391 1.89 6.79 30.94
N TRP A 392 1.63 7.96 31.53
CA TRP A 392 1.22 9.15 30.77
C TRP A 392 2.34 9.68 29.85
N GLY A 393 3.60 9.57 30.28
CA GLY A 393 4.77 9.87 29.42
C GLY A 393 4.83 8.94 28.21
N ILE A 394 4.62 7.64 28.42
CA ILE A 394 4.56 6.65 27.33
C ILE A 394 3.43 7.01 26.37
N VAL A 395 2.24 7.33 26.85
CA VAL A 395 1.09 7.75 26.02
C VAL A 395 1.47 8.94 25.14
N ALA A 396 2.05 9.98 25.72
CA ALA A 396 2.44 11.19 24.98
C ALA A 396 3.44 10.87 23.86
N PHE A 397 4.46 10.04 24.12
CA PHE A 397 5.44 9.65 23.10
C PHE A 397 4.84 8.72 22.03
N ILE A 398 3.88 7.86 22.38
CA ILE A 398 3.12 7.05 21.39
C ILE A 398 2.33 7.97 20.44
N TYR A 399 1.68 9.02 20.94
CA TYR A 399 0.94 9.97 20.10
C TYR A 399 1.88 10.74 19.17
N LEU A 400 2.99 11.26 19.70
CA LEU A 400 4.00 11.94 18.87
C LEU A 400 4.58 11.00 17.81
N TRP A 401 4.88 9.77 18.20
CA TRP A 401 5.34 8.74 17.26
C TRP A 401 4.32 8.52 16.16
N ALA A 402 3.04 8.37 16.49
CA ALA A 402 1.96 8.11 15.53
C ALA A 402 1.75 9.28 14.54
N ILE A 403 1.82 10.54 15.04
CA ILE A 403 1.77 11.74 14.19
C ILE A 403 2.92 11.71 13.17
N ILE A 404 4.15 11.57 13.65
CA ILE A 404 5.35 11.60 12.82
C ILE A 404 5.34 10.45 11.82
N TYR A 405 4.94 9.25 12.26
CA TYR A 405 4.83 8.06 11.40
C TYR A 405 3.86 8.30 10.24
N GLN A 406 2.64 8.77 10.51
CA GLN A 406 1.63 8.98 9.49
C GLN A 406 1.96 10.12 8.53
N LEU A 407 2.61 11.18 9.01
CA LEU A 407 3.08 12.29 8.16
C LEU A 407 4.27 11.91 7.28
N SER A 408 4.96 10.82 7.58
CA SER A 408 6.23 10.46 6.95
C SER A 408 6.19 9.08 6.28
N ILE A 409 6.84 8.10 6.88
CA ILE A 409 7.06 6.78 6.28
C ILE A 409 5.76 6.00 6.06
N GLY A 410 4.74 6.19 6.90
CA GLY A 410 3.44 5.55 6.77
C GLY A 410 2.76 5.85 5.44
N ALA A 411 2.76 7.13 5.02
CA ALA A 411 2.19 7.55 3.74
C ALA A 411 3.18 7.40 2.58
N THR A 412 4.47 7.68 2.80
CA THR A 412 5.46 7.85 1.73
C THR A 412 6.21 6.56 1.40
N GLY A 413 6.26 5.58 2.31
CA GLY A 413 7.04 4.35 2.13
C GLY A 413 6.59 3.53 0.92
N PHE A 414 5.29 3.34 0.75
CA PHE A 414 4.72 2.66 -0.43
C PHE A 414 4.95 3.44 -1.73
N VAL A 415 4.86 4.77 -1.66
CA VAL A 415 5.09 5.65 -2.83
C VAL A 415 6.54 5.51 -3.30
N LEU A 416 7.51 5.65 -2.40
CA LEU A 416 8.93 5.49 -2.72
C LEU A 416 9.22 4.10 -3.32
N ALA A 417 8.72 3.04 -2.69
CA ALA A 417 8.93 1.68 -3.15
C ALA A 417 8.40 1.45 -4.57
N SER A 418 7.24 2.05 -4.91
CA SER A 418 6.64 1.96 -6.25
C SER A 418 7.35 2.82 -7.31
N GLU A 419 7.96 3.95 -6.91
CA GLU A 419 8.66 4.87 -7.81
C GLU A 419 10.07 4.38 -8.20
N ILE A 420 10.72 3.58 -7.36
CA ILE A 420 12.07 3.06 -7.60
C ILE A 420 12.09 1.99 -8.70
N ALA A 421 11.00 1.24 -8.87
CA ALA A 421 10.90 0.16 -9.85
C ALA A 421 11.03 0.66 -11.30
N THR A 422 11.68 -0.13 -12.17
CA THR A 422 11.65 0.12 -13.61
C THR A 422 10.24 -0.06 -14.15
N VAL A 423 9.89 0.63 -15.22
CA VAL A 423 8.56 0.50 -15.86
C VAL A 423 8.27 -0.96 -16.21
N ARG A 424 9.25 -1.68 -16.75
CA ARG A 424 9.14 -3.10 -17.14
C ARG A 424 8.89 -4.04 -15.95
N LEU A 425 9.60 -3.86 -14.82
CA LEU A 425 9.53 -4.76 -13.67
C LEU A 425 8.62 -4.23 -12.55
N ARG A 426 7.85 -3.17 -12.81
CA ARG A 426 7.06 -2.47 -11.80
C ARG A 426 6.06 -3.39 -11.11
N THR A 427 5.34 -4.21 -11.88
CA THR A 427 4.35 -5.15 -11.33
C THR A 427 5.00 -6.22 -10.46
N ALA A 428 6.10 -6.82 -10.93
CA ALA A 428 6.84 -7.83 -10.16
C ALA A 428 7.45 -7.23 -8.89
N THR A 429 8.06 -6.04 -8.97
CA THR A 429 8.60 -5.34 -7.80
C THR A 429 7.50 -5.01 -6.80
N GLN A 430 6.32 -4.57 -7.27
CA GLN A 430 5.18 -4.30 -6.39
C GLN A 430 4.68 -5.59 -5.71
N GLY A 431 4.66 -6.71 -6.40
CA GLY A 431 4.38 -8.01 -5.82
C GLY A 431 5.36 -8.37 -4.70
N LEU A 432 6.66 -8.18 -4.93
CA LEU A 432 7.70 -8.41 -3.91
C LEU A 432 7.54 -7.49 -2.68
N ILE A 433 7.15 -6.23 -2.87
CA ILE A 433 6.86 -5.29 -1.78
C ILE A 433 5.69 -5.79 -0.94
N THR A 434 4.61 -6.22 -1.60
CA THR A 434 3.41 -6.76 -0.93
C THR A 434 3.74 -8.01 -0.12
N ILE A 435 4.48 -8.95 -0.71
CA ILE A 435 4.94 -10.17 -0.02
C ILE A 435 5.82 -9.80 1.19
N THR A 436 6.75 -8.85 1.02
CA THR A 436 7.62 -8.39 2.11
C THR A 436 6.82 -7.80 3.28
N ASN A 437 5.83 -6.95 2.99
CA ASN A 437 4.95 -6.39 4.01
C ASN A 437 4.14 -7.47 4.75
N ALA A 438 3.62 -8.45 4.01
CA ALA A 438 2.84 -9.53 4.59
C ALA A 438 3.70 -10.45 5.48
N ILE A 439 4.92 -10.78 5.06
CA ILE A 439 5.89 -11.54 5.88
C ILE A 439 6.24 -10.77 7.17
N TRP A 440 6.55 -9.49 7.06
CA TRP A 440 6.82 -8.66 8.23
C TRP A 440 5.60 -8.52 9.13
N GLY A 441 4.41 -8.34 8.54
CA GLY A 441 3.15 -8.34 9.26
C GLY A 441 2.95 -9.62 10.07
N LEU A 442 3.17 -10.78 9.45
CA LEU A 442 3.10 -12.08 10.11
C LEU A 442 4.09 -12.20 11.27
N ILE A 443 5.38 -11.87 11.03
CA ILE A 443 6.43 -11.92 12.06
C ILE A 443 6.08 -11.02 13.25
N MET A 444 5.67 -9.78 12.99
CA MET A 444 5.40 -8.81 14.05
C MET A 444 4.10 -9.10 14.79
N GLN A 445 3.04 -9.51 14.10
CA GLN A 445 1.78 -9.92 14.72
C GLN A 445 1.95 -11.17 15.60
N PHE A 446 2.89 -12.04 15.25
CA PHE A 446 3.24 -13.19 16.09
C PHE A 446 4.11 -12.80 17.28
N THR A 447 5.13 -11.96 17.08
CA THR A 447 6.17 -11.70 18.08
C THR A 447 5.76 -10.67 19.14
N VAL A 448 5.03 -9.61 18.74
CA VAL A 448 4.67 -8.51 19.66
C VAL A 448 3.88 -8.99 20.88
N PRO A 449 2.87 -9.86 20.77
CA PRO A 449 2.19 -10.39 21.96
C PRO A 449 3.12 -11.08 22.95
N TYR A 450 4.10 -11.84 22.47
CA TYR A 450 5.09 -12.46 23.35
C TYR A 450 6.01 -11.45 24.05
N MET A 451 6.20 -10.27 23.47
CA MET A 451 6.99 -9.19 24.11
C MET A 451 6.21 -8.47 25.22
N ILE A 452 4.90 -8.20 24.98
CA ILE A 452 4.12 -7.30 25.86
C ILE A 452 3.30 -8.03 26.91
N ASN A 453 2.95 -9.31 26.69
CA ASN A 453 2.01 -10.05 27.53
C ASN A 453 2.64 -10.43 28.87
N PRO A 454 1.89 -10.32 30.00
CA PRO A 454 2.40 -10.66 31.33
C PRO A 454 2.78 -12.14 31.53
N ASP A 455 2.16 -13.06 30.76
CA ASP A 455 2.48 -14.50 30.81
C ASP A 455 3.73 -14.89 30.00
N ALA A 456 4.37 -13.94 29.34
CA ALA A 456 5.54 -14.19 28.48
C ALA A 456 6.68 -13.19 28.79
N GLY A 457 6.91 -12.18 27.94
CA GLY A 457 8.04 -11.27 28.08
C GLY A 457 7.84 -10.16 29.11
N ASP A 458 6.62 -9.74 29.36
CA ASP A 458 6.23 -8.64 30.28
C ASP A 458 7.13 -7.39 30.18
N LEU A 459 7.53 -7.06 28.96
CA LEU A 459 8.48 -5.96 28.73
C LEU A 459 7.85 -4.57 28.96
N GLY A 460 6.51 -4.45 28.93
CA GLY A 460 5.83 -3.16 29.04
C GLY A 460 6.43 -2.12 28.10
N GLY A 461 6.74 -0.93 28.60
CA GLY A 461 7.39 0.13 27.81
C GLY A 461 8.79 -0.20 27.30
N LYS A 462 9.50 -1.17 27.90
CA LYS A 462 10.86 -1.59 27.48
C LYS A 462 10.91 -2.17 26.07
N VAL A 463 9.76 -2.57 25.50
CA VAL A 463 9.62 -2.95 24.08
C VAL A 463 10.17 -1.85 23.15
N GLY A 464 10.11 -0.59 23.57
CA GLY A 464 10.69 0.54 22.86
C GLY A 464 12.19 0.36 22.51
N PHE A 465 12.98 -0.29 23.37
CA PHE A 465 14.40 -0.55 23.10
C PHE A 465 14.62 -1.57 21.98
N ILE A 466 13.74 -2.58 21.86
CA ILE A 466 13.81 -3.58 20.79
C ILE A 466 13.55 -2.88 19.45
N PHE A 467 12.48 -2.10 19.38
CA PHE A 467 12.13 -1.35 18.16
C PHE A 467 13.08 -0.18 17.88
N LEU A 468 13.75 0.37 18.88
CA LEU A 468 14.86 1.29 18.69
C LEU A 468 16.00 0.62 17.92
N GLY A 469 16.40 -0.59 18.31
CA GLY A 469 17.48 -1.33 17.64
C GLY A 469 17.17 -1.61 16.18
N THR A 470 16.00 -2.19 15.89
CA THR A 470 15.54 -2.46 14.52
C THR A 470 15.30 -1.17 13.74
N GLY A 471 14.73 -0.14 14.37
CA GLY A 471 14.49 1.17 13.79
C GLY A 471 15.76 1.91 13.40
N LEU A 472 16.84 1.83 14.21
CA LEU A 472 18.14 2.39 13.86
C LEU A 472 18.73 1.71 12.62
N ILE A 473 18.61 0.39 12.50
CA ILE A 473 19.02 -0.33 11.28
C ILE A 473 18.25 0.20 10.08
N ALA A 474 16.93 0.40 10.21
CA ALA A 474 16.09 0.96 9.16
C ALA A 474 16.47 2.40 8.82
N ALA A 475 16.73 3.27 9.81
CA ALA A 475 17.08 4.67 9.61
C ALA A 475 18.47 4.81 8.94
N ILE A 476 19.46 4.08 9.44
CA ILE A 476 20.82 4.09 8.88
C ILE A 476 20.80 3.51 7.46
N GLY A 477 20.14 2.36 7.26
CA GLY A 477 20.00 1.76 5.93
C GLY A 477 19.28 2.70 4.95
N GLY A 478 18.19 3.35 5.38
CA GLY A 478 17.46 4.32 4.58
C GLY A 478 18.30 5.54 4.20
N TRP A 479 19.15 6.03 5.12
CA TRP A 479 20.09 7.11 4.84
C TRP A 479 21.03 6.79 3.66
N TYR A 480 21.46 5.54 3.52
CA TYR A 480 22.35 5.11 2.43
C TYR A 480 21.60 4.70 1.16
N LEU A 481 20.44 4.05 1.29
CA LEU A 481 19.77 3.37 0.19
C LEU A 481 18.70 4.22 -0.51
N TYR A 482 18.01 5.15 0.20
CA TYR A 482 16.87 5.85 -0.41
C TYR A 482 17.32 6.98 -1.33
N PRO A 483 16.92 6.94 -2.61
CA PRO A 483 17.12 8.05 -3.54
C PRO A 483 16.04 9.12 -3.33
N GLU A 484 16.34 10.36 -3.79
CA GLU A 484 15.28 11.35 -4.00
C GLU A 484 14.67 11.12 -5.39
N THR A 485 13.36 10.87 -5.41
CA THR A 485 12.61 10.57 -6.65
C THR A 485 11.76 11.72 -7.12
N LYS A 486 11.55 12.76 -6.30
CA LYS A 486 10.70 13.90 -6.63
C LYS A 486 11.17 14.62 -7.88
N GLY A 487 10.29 14.70 -8.90
CA GLY A 487 10.55 15.44 -10.14
C GLY A 487 11.55 14.77 -11.09
N ILE A 488 11.97 13.54 -10.81
CA ILE A 488 12.84 12.75 -11.69
C ILE A 488 11.97 11.79 -12.51
N SER A 489 12.06 11.86 -13.84
CA SER A 489 11.34 10.91 -14.72
C SER A 489 11.92 9.50 -14.59
N PHE A 490 11.11 8.47 -14.87
CA PHE A 490 11.55 7.06 -14.81
C PHE A 490 12.77 6.80 -15.67
N GLU A 491 12.84 7.38 -16.89
CA GLU A 491 13.98 7.25 -17.80
C GLU A 491 15.28 7.80 -17.19
N LYS A 492 15.20 8.99 -16.55
CA LYS A 492 16.36 9.57 -15.85
C LYS A 492 16.77 8.74 -14.65
N LEU A 493 15.78 8.20 -13.92
CA LEU A 493 16.03 7.31 -12.80
C LEU A 493 16.75 6.04 -13.29
N ASP A 494 16.35 5.51 -14.44
CA ASP A 494 16.98 4.35 -15.08
C ASP A 494 18.44 4.65 -15.47
N ALA A 495 18.69 5.81 -16.06
CA ALA A 495 20.04 6.25 -16.42
C ALA A 495 20.94 6.43 -15.18
N LEU A 496 20.43 7.02 -14.10
CA LEU A 496 21.17 7.22 -12.84
C LEU A 496 21.57 5.89 -12.18
N TYR A 497 20.67 4.91 -12.18
CA TYR A 497 21.00 3.57 -11.67
C TYR A 497 21.98 2.82 -12.57
N ALA A 498 21.83 2.94 -13.91
CA ALA A 498 22.77 2.36 -14.88
C ALA A 498 24.17 2.96 -14.73
N ALA A 499 24.27 4.27 -14.52
CA ALA A 499 25.51 4.99 -14.24
C ALA A 499 26.07 4.72 -12.84
N LYS A 500 25.39 3.88 -12.00
CA LYS A 500 25.79 3.52 -10.63
C LYS A 500 26.01 4.74 -9.71
N VAL A 501 25.33 5.85 -9.96
CA VAL A 501 25.38 7.06 -9.13
C VAL A 501 24.92 6.71 -7.70
N PRO A 502 25.56 7.22 -6.64
CA PRO A 502 25.08 7.02 -5.28
C PRO A 502 23.69 7.64 -5.08
N PRO A 503 22.72 6.96 -4.42
CA PRO A 503 21.33 7.45 -4.23
C PRO A 503 21.25 8.85 -3.63
N ARG A 504 22.20 9.22 -2.78
CA ARG A 504 22.30 10.55 -2.15
C ARG A 504 22.51 11.68 -3.15
N LYS A 505 23.14 11.42 -4.30
CA LYS A 505 23.48 12.41 -5.33
C LYS A 505 22.46 12.45 -6.48
N PHE A 506 21.39 11.65 -6.43
CA PHE A 506 20.42 11.56 -7.54
C PHE A 506 19.81 12.92 -7.92
N LYS A 507 19.41 13.73 -6.93
CA LYS A 507 18.87 15.07 -7.19
C LYS A 507 19.86 15.96 -7.93
N GLN A 508 21.13 15.93 -7.53
CA GLN A 508 22.20 16.74 -8.10
C GLN A 508 22.55 16.26 -9.53
N ALA A 509 22.75 14.96 -9.71
CA ALA A 509 23.04 14.36 -11.00
C ALA A 509 21.87 14.51 -12.00
N ALA A 510 20.61 14.45 -11.53
CA ALA A 510 19.45 14.69 -12.37
C ALA A 510 19.36 16.15 -12.87
N LEU A 511 19.79 17.12 -12.06
CA LEU A 511 19.89 18.53 -12.46
C LEU A 511 21.00 18.73 -13.50
N GLU A 512 22.16 18.12 -13.31
CA GLU A 512 23.29 18.17 -14.26
C GLU A 512 22.88 17.59 -15.64
N MET A 513 22.16 16.45 -15.66
CA MET A 513 21.61 15.88 -16.89
C MET A 513 20.58 16.79 -17.59
N GLN A 514 19.88 17.65 -16.85
CA GLN A 514 18.97 18.62 -17.43
C GLN A 514 19.70 19.79 -18.07
N THR A 515 20.82 20.21 -17.50
CA THR A 515 21.62 21.34 -17.96
C THR A 515 22.44 20.98 -19.21
N GLN A 516 22.85 19.72 -19.35
CA GLN A 516 23.63 19.25 -20.51
C GLN A 516 22.79 18.99 -21.77
N ARG A 517 21.48 18.66 -21.69
CA ARG A 517 20.60 18.46 -22.85
C ARG A 517 20.25 19.73 -23.68
N PRO A 518 20.22 20.97 -23.18
CA PRO A 518 19.94 22.13 -24.03
C PRO A 518 21.02 22.48 -25.06
N MET A 519 22.25 21.96 -24.91
CA MET A 519 23.31 22.26 -25.88
C MET A 519 23.28 21.39 -27.15
N GLU A 520 22.70 20.19 -27.11
CA GLU A 520 22.62 19.31 -28.28
C GLU A 520 21.40 19.60 -29.19
N LEU A 521 20.35 20.23 -28.66
CA LEU A 521 19.13 20.54 -29.43
C LEU A 521 19.22 21.90 -30.17
N ASN A 522 20.24 22.74 -29.89
CA ASN A 522 20.47 24.03 -30.53
C ASN A 522 21.67 24.05 -31.50
N SER A 523 22.32 22.91 -31.73
CA SER A 523 23.23 22.81 -32.89
C SER A 523 22.36 22.58 -34.14
N PRO A 524 22.32 23.54 -35.09
CA PRO A 524 21.68 23.26 -36.36
C PRO A 524 22.38 22.08 -36.99
N SER A 525 21.59 21.11 -37.45
CA SER A 525 22.09 19.95 -38.17
C SER A 525 22.76 20.43 -39.48
N GLU A 526 24.01 20.88 -39.40
CA GLU A 526 24.86 21.13 -40.57
C GLU A 526 25.22 19.86 -41.34
N HIS A 527 24.88 18.68 -40.78
CA HIS A 527 25.20 17.43 -41.48
C HIS A 527 24.16 17.04 -42.55
N ASN A 528 22.87 17.43 -42.38
CA ASN A 528 21.84 17.11 -43.38
C ASN A 528 21.84 18.07 -44.57
N SER A 529 22.40 19.28 -44.46
CA SER A 529 22.50 20.22 -45.58
C SER A 529 23.63 19.87 -46.56
N LYS A 530 24.68 19.17 -46.10
CA LYS A 530 25.78 18.71 -47.00
C LYS A 530 25.45 17.41 -47.75
N GLU A 531 24.65 16.52 -47.21
CA GLU A 531 24.19 15.34 -47.95
C GLU A 531 23.12 15.66 -48.99
N HIS A 532 22.17 16.59 -48.70
CA HIS A 532 21.22 17.04 -49.72
C HIS A 532 21.88 17.84 -50.86
N ALA A 533 22.89 18.68 -50.58
CA ALA A 533 23.63 19.41 -51.61
C ALA A 533 24.54 18.49 -52.43
N ALA A 534 25.04 17.37 -51.85
CA ALA A 534 25.81 16.36 -52.63
C ALA A 534 24.92 15.47 -53.49
N ALA A 535 23.70 15.17 -53.04
CA ALA A 535 22.72 14.42 -53.84
C ALA A 535 22.14 15.23 -55.02
N GLU A 536 21.92 16.52 -54.86
CA GLU A 536 21.49 17.42 -55.96
C GLU A 536 22.58 17.64 -57.02
N LYS A 537 23.85 17.73 -56.64
CA LYS A 537 24.96 17.83 -57.60
C LYS A 537 25.17 16.54 -58.41
N ASN A 538 24.94 15.35 -57.82
CA ASN A 538 25.04 14.11 -58.56
C ASN A 538 23.84 13.81 -59.47
N SER A 539 22.68 14.41 -59.23
CA SER A 539 21.53 14.29 -60.13
C SER A 539 21.61 15.19 -61.35
N GLN A 540 22.28 16.34 -61.26
CA GLN A 540 22.49 17.26 -62.43
C GLN A 540 23.59 16.77 -63.38
N THR A 541 24.61 16.06 -62.89
CA THR A 541 25.67 15.48 -63.78
C THR A 541 25.24 14.26 -64.55
N HIS A 542 24.14 13.58 -64.15
CA HIS A 542 23.61 12.41 -64.89
C HIS A 542 22.57 12.74 -65.98
N VAL A 543 22.11 14.00 -66.06
CA VAL A 543 21.17 14.48 -67.08
C VAL A 543 21.89 15.06 -68.32
N GLU A 544 23.14 15.53 -68.19
CA GLU A 544 23.92 16.08 -69.31
C GLU A 544 24.64 15.03 -70.18
N HIS A 545 24.65 13.75 -69.82
CA HIS A 545 25.32 12.70 -70.62
C HIS A 545 24.36 11.79 -71.41
N LYS A 546 23.08 12.18 -71.60
CA LYS A 546 22.11 11.42 -72.42
C LYS A 546 21.47 12.23 -73.54
N VAL A 547 22.08 13.35 -74.01
CA VAL A 547 21.71 14.06 -75.21
C VAL A 547 23.00 14.38 -75.97
N VAL A 548 23.60 13.44 -76.63
CA VAL A 548 24.30 13.49 -77.92
C VAL A 548 24.24 12.10 -78.56
#